data_de4e74e7b76cc75b22e94a4762b8cbef
#
_entry.id   de4e74e7b76cc75b22e94a4762b8cbef
#
_cell.length_a   1.000
_cell.length_b   1.000
_cell.length_c   1.000
_cell.angle_alpha   90.00
_cell.angle_beta   90.00
_cell.angle_gamma   90.00
#
_symmetry.space_group_name_H-M   'P 1'
#
loop_
_entity.id
_entity.type
_entity.pdbx_description
1 polymer ?
#
loop_
_entity_poly.entity_id
_entity_poly.type
_entity_poly.pdbx_seq_one_letter_code
_entity_poly.pdbx_strand_id
1 'polypeptide(L)'
;MRAASRRRATIVGAATLAVVVGATGVGVAQSGKTKGNIVADAGQLSRMEATKIARTIAGPKVIRSAAFAARPPYGRVAARSTKPLTGFPLSGPSYMILSNGNALFADDKNTGPAKGQNAGGPAIRGARDVTIFRMNIRVPKGRNCLDLRFRFLTEEFPEFVNEEFNDAFIAEVDQTTWDTRPVGDPSIEADRNFATDTKGNRISVNAVGDASVNAKRAKGTTYDGATRRLRASTRITPGGHRLYLSIFDQGDRQYDSAVFVDRLSFRKAAVCENGAVSDE
;
A
#
# COMPACT_ATOMS: atom_id res chain seq x y z
N MET A 1 44.10 -38.80 -59.70
CA MET A 1 45.39 -38.07 -59.61
C MET A 1 45.17 -36.61 -59.91
N ARG A 2 45.17 -35.73 -58.90
CA ARG A 2 45.54 -34.30 -58.96
C ARG A 2 45.50 -33.75 -57.53
N ALA A 3 46.64 -33.20 -57.14
CA ALA A 3 46.95 -32.70 -55.81
C ALA A 3 46.17 -31.39 -55.52
N ALA A 4 45.67 -31.26 -54.27
CA ALA A 4 45.10 -30.06 -53.75
C ALA A 4 46.12 -29.25 -52.96
N SER A 5 46.37 -28.04 -53.44
CA SER A 5 47.25 -27.04 -52.83
C SER A 5 46.63 -26.48 -51.57
N ARG A 6 47.34 -26.60 -50.45
CA ARG A 6 47.01 -25.93 -49.17
C ARG A 6 47.49 -24.48 -49.22
N ARG A 7 46.56 -23.53 -49.12
CA ARG A 7 46.93 -22.14 -48.81
C ARG A 7 46.72 -21.92 -47.30
N ARG A 8 47.82 -21.57 -46.63
CA ARG A 8 47.80 -21.10 -45.23
C ARG A 8 47.28 -19.66 -45.21
N ALA A 9 46.24 -19.40 -44.47
CA ALA A 9 45.78 -18.05 -44.16
C ALA A 9 46.38 -17.67 -42.81
N THR A 10 47.14 -16.59 -42.80
CA THR A 10 47.70 -15.97 -41.61
C THR A 10 46.61 -15.13 -40.95
N ILE A 11 46.21 -15.48 -39.75
CA ILE A 11 45.26 -14.68 -38.97
C ILE A 11 46.06 -13.68 -38.15
N VAL A 12 45.93 -12.41 -38.49
CA VAL A 12 46.44 -11.30 -37.69
C VAL A 12 45.41 -11.08 -36.58
N GLY A 13 45.82 -11.37 -35.35
CA GLY A 13 45.01 -11.12 -34.17
C GLY A 13 44.94 -9.61 -33.86
N ALA A 14 43.80 -9.04 -33.99
CA ALA A 14 43.51 -7.73 -33.45
C ALA A 14 43.06 -7.92 -31.97
N ALA A 15 43.89 -7.50 -31.03
CA ALA A 15 43.55 -7.45 -29.62
C ALA A 15 42.55 -6.28 -29.41
N THR A 16 41.31 -6.63 -29.24
CA THR A 16 40.26 -5.67 -28.81
C THR A 16 40.35 -5.48 -27.30
N LEU A 17 40.86 -4.34 -26.90
CA LEU A 17 40.87 -3.91 -25.49
C LEU A 17 39.42 -3.63 -25.09
N ALA A 18 38.80 -4.55 -24.34
CA ALA A 18 37.50 -4.34 -23.73
C ALA A 18 37.68 -3.36 -22.57
N VAL A 19 37.29 -2.10 -22.79
CA VAL A 19 37.12 -1.13 -21.71
C VAL A 19 35.81 -1.52 -20.99
N VAL A 20 35.98 -2.15 -19.82
CA VAL A 20 34.88 -2.33 -18.88
C VAL A 20 34.57 -0.95 -18.28
N VAL A 21 33.60 -0.27 -18.85
CA VAL A 21 32.99 0.90 -18.19
C VAL A 21 32.15 0.34 -17.06
N GLY A 22 32.70 0.35 -15.88
CA GLY A 22 31.92 0.13 -14.66
C GLY A 22 30.88 1.24 -14.53
N ALA A 23 29.65 0.90 -14.85
CA ALA A 23 28.52 1.76 -14.50
C ALA A 23 28.41 1.75 -12.96
N THR A 24 29.14 2.64 -12.29
CA THR A 24 28.80 3.06 -10.93
C THR A 24 27.46 3.75 -11.04
N GLY A 25 26.39 3.00 -10.74
CA GLY A 25 25.08 3.57 -10.55
C GLY A 25 25.15 4.59 -9.42
N VAL A 26 25.38 5.83 -9.77
CA VAL A 26 25.14 6.96 -8.89
C VAL A 26 23.63 6.95 -8.65
N GLY A 27 23.21 6.33 -7.56
CA GLY A 27 21.87 6.47 -7.04
C GLY A 27 21.65 7.96 -6.81
N VAL A 28 20.89 8.58 -7.71
CA VAL A 28 20.45 9.95 -7.52
C VAL A 28 19.60 9.94 -6.26
N ALA A 29 20.16 10.37 -5.15
CA ALA A 29 19.40 10.67 -3.95
C ALA A 29 18.39 11.76 -4.35
N GLN A 30 17.14 11.35 -4.59
CA GLN A 30 16.09 12.33 -4.82
C GLN A 30 15.93 13.13 -3.53
N SER A 31 16.33 14.39 -3.59
CA SER A 31 16.08 15.34 -2.52
C SER A 31 14.61 15.31 -2.13
N GLY A 32 14.33 15.33 -0.84
CA GLY A 32 12.97 15.31 -0.30
C GLY A 32 12.08 16.32 -1.03
N LYS A 33 11.12 15.82 -1.81
CA LYS A 33 10.14 16.67 -2.46
C LYS A 33 8.97 16.84 -1.51
N THR A 34 8.82 18.05 -1.02
CA THR A 34 7.55 18.52 -0.49
C THR A 34 6.68 18.83 -1.69
N LYS A 35 5.65 18.05 -1.92
CA LYS A 35 4.64 18.36 -2.92
C LYS A 35 3.38 18.79 -2.18
N GLY A 36 3.16 20.08 -2.11
CA GLY A 36 2.08 20.61 -1.29
C GLY A 36 2.25 20.24 0.19
N ASN A 37 1.21 19.71 0.81
CA ASN A 37 1.20 19.31 2.22
C ASN A 37 1.45 17.80 2.45
N ILE A 38 1.84 17.06 1.41
CA ILE A 38 2.25 15.66 1.53
C ILE A 38 3.76 15.60 1.66
N VAL A 39 4.24 15.05 2.75
CA VAL A 39 5.67 14.97 3.08
C VAL A 39 6.10 13.51 3.10
N ALA A 40 7.08 13.19 2.26
CA ALA A 40 7.84 11.96 2.35
C ALA A 40 9.32 12.27 2.22
N ASP A 41 10.14 11.59 2.99
CA ASP A 41 11.58 11.75 2.88
C ASP A 41 12.13 11.07 1.61
N ALA A 42 13.19 11.67 1.04
CA ALA A 42 13.91 11.11 -0.08
C ALA A 42 14.75 9.91 0.36
N GLY A 43 14.53 8.77 -0.20
CA GLY A 43 15.22 7.52 0.17
C GLY A 43 14.27 6.45 0.70
N GLN A 44 14.81 5.35 1.13
CA GLN A 44 14.03 4.30 1.78
C GLN A 44 13.57 4.78 3.15
N LEU A 45 12.25 4.79 3.38
CA LEU A 45 11.67 5.16 4.67
C LEU A 45 12.32 4.35 5.81
N SER A 46 13.06 5.02 6.65
CA SER A 46 13.67 4.43 7.82
C SER A 46 12.60 3.98 8.82
N ARG A 47 12.97 3.11 9.77
CA ARG A 47 12.08 2.73 10.88
C ARG A 47 11.60 3.94 11.69
N MET A 48 12.44 4.96 11.82
CA MET A 48 12.09 6.18 12.53
C MET A 48 11.02 6.96 11.79
N GLU A 49 11.11 7.09 10.48
CA GLU A 49 10.14 7.78 9.62
C GLU A 49 8.82 7.01 9.54
N ALA A 50 8.88 5.69 9.36
CA ALA A 50 7.69 4.84 9.45
C ALA A 50 6.95 5.04 10.78
N THR A 51 7.70 5.16 11.89
CA THR A 51 7.11 5.42 13.20
C THR A 51 6.50 6.82 13.30
N LYS A 52 7.12 7.85 12.71
CA LYS A 52 6.54 9.21 12.65
C LYS A 52 5.24 9.22 11.84
N ILE A 53 5.22 8.55 10.69
CA ILE A 53 4.02 8.41 9.85
C ILE A 53 2.92 7.70 10.64
N ALA A 54 3.20 6.56 11.23
CA ALA A 54 2.24 5.80 12.03
C ALA A 54 1.63 6.64 13.18
N ARG A 55 2.44 7.46 13.84
CA ARG A 55 1.99 8.29 14.97
C ARG A 55 1.03 9.43 14.58
N THR A 56 0.75 9.63 13.30
CA THR A 56 -0.32 10.53 12.86
C THR A 56 -1.71 9.99 13.19
N ILE A 57 -1.89 8.65 13.18
CA ILE A 57 -3.20 8.03 13.42
C ILE A 57 -3.48 7.74 14.89
N ALA A 58 -2.44 7.68 15.72
CA ALA A 58 -2.53 7.60 17.17
C ALA A 58 -1.17 7.95 17.79
N GLY A 59 -1.17 8.67 18.87
CA GLY A 59 0.03 9.18 19.53
C GLY A 59 0.99 8.10 20.07
N PRO A 60 2.16 8.51 20.62
CA PRO A 60 3.22 7.62 21.07
C PRO A 60 2.85 6.72 22.27
N LYS A 61 1.79 7.07 22.99
CA LYS A 61 1.24 6.19 24.05
C LYS A 61 0.61 4.93 23.48
N VAL A 62 0.10 5.00 22.24
CA VAL A 62 -0.50 3.88 21.52
C VAL A 62 0.51 3.24 20.58
N ILE A 63 1.13 4.00 19.68
CA ILE A 63 2.07 3.49 18.68
C ILE A 63 3.50 3.59 19.21
N ARG A 64 4.08 2.45 19.53
CA ARG A 64 5.44 2.34 20.06
C ARG A 64 6.49 2.45 18.96
N SER A 65 6.28 1.75 17.87
CA SER A 65 7.13 1.79 16.68
C SER A 65 6.38 1.29 15.46
N ALA A 66 6.90 1.61 14.28
CA ALA A 66 6.43 1.04 13.02
C ALA A 66 7.60 0.71 12.09
N ALA A 67 7.37 -0.21 11.17
CA ALA A 67 8.29 -0.57 10.10
C ALA A 67 7.53 -1.26 8.97
N PHE A 68 8.11 -1.30 7.79
CA PHE A 68 7.60 -2.16 6.72
C PHE A 68 8.00 -3.61 6.99
N ALA A 69 7.04 -4.53 6.94
CA ALA A 69 7.30 -5.97 6.87
C ALA A 69 7.58 -6.40 5.43
N ALA A 70 6.94 -5.73 4.46
CA ALA A 70 7.26 -5.81 3.04
C ALA A 70 6.95 -4.46 2.38
N ARG A 71 7.67 -4.14 1.31
CA ARG A 71 7.39 -3.01 0.44
C ARG A 71 8.09 -3.21 -0.90
N PRO A 72 7.56 -2.63 -1.99
CA PRO A 72 8.25 -2.61 -3.27
C PRO A 72 9.53 -1.75 -3.20
N PRO A 73 10.49 -1.97 -4.12
CA PRO A 73 11.76 -1.25 -4.14
C PRO A 73 11.62 0.22 -4.61
N TYR A 74 10.60 0.52 -5.40
CA TYR A 74 10.37 1.85 -5.96
C TYR A 74 9.09 2.46 -5.40
N GLY A 75 8.91 3.77 -5.63
CA GLY A 75 7.75 4.51 -5.14
C GLY A 75 7.84 4.92 -3.67
N ARG A 76 6.94 5.78 -3.29
CA ARG A 76 6.75 6.26 -1.91
C ARG A 76 5.49 5.67 -1.35
N VAL A 77 5.57 4.42 -0.94
CA VAL A 77 4.42 3.62 -0.51
C VAL A 77 3.75 4.11 0.78
N ALA A 78 4.34 5.07 1.48
CA ALA A 78 3.73 5.68 2.66
C ALA A 78 4.09 7.17 2.77
N ALA A 79 3.12 7.95 3.22
CA ALA A 79 3.29 9.39 3.46
C ALA A 79 2.45 9.84 4.65
N ARG A 80 2.81 11.02 5.18
CA ARG A 80 1.97 11.82 6.07
C ARG A 80 1.41 12.99 5.27
N SER A 81 0.11 13.22 5.32
CA SER A 81 -0.51 14.40 4.71
C SER A 81 -1.13 15.31 5.77
N THR A 82 -0.98 16.62 5.57
CA THR A 82 -1.72 17.67 6.27
C THR A 82 -2.73 18.35 5.37
N LYS A 83 -2.75 18.01 4.07
CA LYS A 83 -3.71 18.54 3.11
C LYS A 83 -5.07 17.88 3.30
N PRO A 84 -6.14 18.64 3.47
CA PRO A 84 -7.48 18.08 3.49
C PRO A 84 -7.84 17.44 2.15
N LEU A 85 -8.10 16.12 2.16
CA LEU A 85 -8.54 15.35 1.00
C LEU A 85 -9.67 14.42 1.42
N THR A 86 -10.76 14.43 0.69
CA THR A 86 -11.90 13.49 0.86
C THR A 86 -12.34 13.29 2.32
N GLY A 87 -12.36 14.38 3.12
CA GLY A 87 -12.77 14.36 4.52
C GLY A 87 -11.71 13.94 5.53
N PHE A 88 -10.44 13.83 5.12
CA PHE A 88 -9.28 13.65 6.02
C PHE A 88 -8.50 14.95 6.15
N PRO A 89 -7.83 15.22 7.29
CA PRO A 89 -7.74 14.39 8.50
C PRO A 89 -9.04 14.36 9.31
N LEU A 90 -9.25 13.28 10.07
CA LEU A 90 -10.39 13.11 10.99
C LEU A 90 -10.08 13.64 12.38
N SER A 91 -8.80 13.65 12.74
CA SER A 91 -8.32 14.01 14.08
C SER A 91 -6.93 14.60 13.98
N GLY A 92 -6.75 15.76 14.62
CA GLY A 92 -5.46 16.46 14.59
C GLY A 92 -5.14 17.04 13.19
N PRO A 93 -3.86 17.41 12.95
CA PRO A 93 -3.48 18.14 11.75
C PRO A 93 -3.06 17.26 10.57
N SER A 94 -3.06 15.93 10.70
CA SER A 94 -2.49 15.06 9.66
C SER A 94 -3.01 13.62 9.76
N TYR A 95 -2.91 12.90 8.66
CA TYR A 95 -3.27 11.50 8.52
C TYR A 95 -2.21 10.74 7.75
N MET A 96 -2.31 9.42 7.73
CA MET A 96 -1.40 8.52 7.02
C MET A 96 -2.01 8.12 5.68
N ILE A 97 -1.16 8.04 4.66
CA ILE A 97 -1.47 7.44 3.36
C ILE A 97 -0.56 6.23 3.18
N LEU A 98 -1.12 5.08 2.82
CA LEU A 98 -0.39 3.92 2.31
C LEU A 98 -0.85 3.66 0.87
N SER A 99 0.07 3.18 0.01
CA SER A 99 -0.20 2.87 -1.40
C SER A 99 0.56 1.63 -1.83
N ASN A 100 0.10 0.92 -2.84
CA ASN A 100 0.88 -0.06 -3.58
C ASN A 100 1.82 0.61 -4.61
N GLY A 101 1.53 1.87 -5.01
CA GLY A 101 2.39 2.69 -5.86
C GLY A 101 3.05 3.86 -5.14
N ASN A 102 2.57 5.09 -5.40
CA ASN A 102 3.19 6.30 -4.86
C ASN A 102 2.20 7.18 -4.09
N ALA A 103 2.25 7.13 -2.78
CA ALA A 103 1.42 7.92 -1.87
C ALA A 103 1.56 9.46 -2.05
N LEU A 104 2.63 9.94 -2.69
CA LEU A 104 2.82 11.37 -2.97
C LEU A 104 1.93 11.89 -4.09
N PHE A 105 1.38 11.01 -4.91
CA PHE A 105 0.50 11.42 -6.00
C PHE A 105 -0.96 11.58 -5.57
N ALA A 106 -1.27 11.24 -4.34
CA ALA A 106 -2.65 11.23 -3.84
C ALA A 106 -3.40 12.57 -4.00
N ASP A 107 -2.70 13.71 -4.04
CA ASP A 107 -3.27 15.04 -4.22
C ASP A 107 -3.03 15.63 -5.62
N ASP A 108 -2.54 14.85 -6.56
CA ASP A 108 -2.43 15.26 -7.94
C ASP A 108 -3.81 15.42 -8.58
N LYS A 109 -3.82 16.15 -9.69
CA LYS A 109 -5.02 16.24 -10.50
C LYS A 109 -5.26 14.87 -11.18
N ASN A 110 -6.44 14.34 -11.01
CA ASN A 110 -6.89 13.24 -11.84
C ASN A 110 -6.99 13.74 -13.30
N THR A 111 -6.24 13.12 -14.21
CA THR A 111 -6.17 13.50 -15.63
C THR A 111 -6.70 12.42 -16.55
N GLY A 112 -7.45 11.48 -16.02
CA GLY A 112 -8.04 10.36 -16.76
C GLY A 112 -7.62 9.01 -16.19
N PRO A 113 -8.18 7.92 -16.74
CA PRO A 113 -7.90 6.57 -16.28
C PRO A 113 -6.41 6.26 -16.40
N ALA A 114 -5.95 5.34 -15.58
CA ALA A 114 -4.63 4.76 -15.68
C ALA A 114 -3.47 5.64 -15.20
N LYS A 115 -3.48 6.01 -13.94
CA LYS A 115 -2.27 6.46 -13.30
C LYS A 115 -1.83 5.45 -12.25
N GLY A 116 -0.79 4.73 -12.60
CA GLY A 116 -0.13 3.83 -11.68
C GLY A 116 1.37 3.94 -11.82
N GLN A 117 2.08 3.51 -10.82
CA GLN A 117 3.51 3.37 -10.84
C GLN A 117 3.86 1.92 -10.53
N ASN A 118 4.36 1.18 -11.52
CA ASN A 118 4.99 -0.10 -11.22
C ASN A 118 6.09 0.11 -10.19
N ALA A 119 5.80 -0.24 -8.96
CA ALA A 119 6.73 -0.06 -7.84
C ALA A 119 7.75 -1.20 -7.76
N GLY A 120 7.59 -2.26 -8.57
CA GLY A 120 8.56 -3.33 -8.79
C GLY A 120 8.64 -4.35 -7.66
N GLY A 121 9.66 -5.19 -7.72
CA GLY A 121 9.92 -6.22 -6.74
C GLY A 121 9.29 -7.58 -7.08
N PRO A 122 9.61 -8.62 -6.30
CA PRO A 122 9.03 -9.94 -6.48
C PRO A 122 7.56 -9.96 -6.06
N ALA A 123 6.79 -10.89 -6.62
CA ALA A 123 5.46 -11.19 -6.09
C ALA A 123 5.57 -11.73 -4.66
N ILE A 124 4.67 -11.32 -3.79
CA ILE A 124 4.54 -11.78 -2.42
C ILE A 124 3.16 -12.38 -2.26
N ARG A 125 3.07 -13.67 -1.96
CA ARG A 125 1.79 -14.38 -1.80
C ARG A 125 0.86 -14.21 -3.02
N GLY A 126 1.43 -14.25 -4.22
CA GLY A 126 0.70 -14.04 -5.47
C GLY A 126 0.44 -12.59 -5.85
N ALA A 127 0.46 -11.66 -4.91
CA ALA A 127 0.25 -10.24 -5.15
C ALA A 127 1.52 -9.51 -5.57
N ARG A 128 1.35 -8.35 -6.19
CA ARG A 128 2.41 -7.47 -6.68
C ARG A 128 2.39 -6.15 -5.93
N ASP A 129 3.47 -5.38 -6.06
CA ASP A 129 3.65 -4.05 -5.46
C ASP A 129 3.18 -3.96 -3.99
N VAL A 130 3.52 -5.03 -3.25
CA VAL A 130 3.00 -5.31 -1.91
C VAL A 130 3.61 -4.37 -0.88
N THR A 131 2.77 -3.62 -0.22
CA THR A 131 3.11 -2.83 0.96
C THR A 131 2.47 -3.45 2.20
N ILE A 132 3.28 -3.95 3.14
CA ILE A 132 2.85 -4.42 4.46
C ILE A 132 3.45 -3.51 5.52
N PHE A 133 2.63 -2.65 6.09
CA PHE A 133 3.02 -1.71 7.14
C PHE A 133 2.67 -2.29 8.51
N ARG A 134 3.68 -2.53 9.34
CA ARG A 134 3.53 -3.12 10.68
C ARG A 134 3.74 -2.07 11.76
N MET A 135 2.80 -1.98 12.68
CA MET A 135 2.86 -1.12 13.86
C MET A 135 2.86 -1.95 15.13
N ASN A 136 3.79 -1.69 16.06
CA ASN A 136 3.72 -2.20 17.42
C ASN A 136 2.84 -1.25 18.23
N ILE A 137 1.70 -1.74 18.68
CA ILE A 137 0.69 -0.96 19.39
C ILE A 137 0.55 -1.42 20.84
N ARG A 138 0.03 -0.54 21.70
CA ARG A 138 -0.30 -0.86 23.07
C ARG A 138 -1.77 -0.54 23.35
N VAL A 139 -2.51 -1.57 23.70
CA VAL A 139 -3.91 -1.48 24.09
C VAL A 139 -4.00 -1.17 25.59
N PRO A 140 -4.71 -0.11 25.99
CA PRO A 140 -4.88 0.24 27.40
C PRO A 140 -5.68 -0.82 28.19
N LYS A 141 -5.44 -0.90 29.51
CA LYS A 141 -6.28 -1.71 30.42
C LYS A 141 -7.76 -1.35 30.25
N GLY A 142 -8.63 -2.36 30.33
CA GLY A 142 -10.09 -2.20 30.25
C GLY A 142 -10.62 -1.85 28.86
N ARG A 143 -9.79 -1.92 27.82
CA ARG A 143 -10.20 -1.79 26.42
C ARG A 143 -10.15 -3.16 25.75
N ASN A 144 -11.17 -3.48 24.98
CA ASN A 144 -11.32 -4.79 24.35
C ASN A 144 -11.79 -4.73 22.89
N CYS A 145 -11.87 -3.52 22.31
CA CYS A 145 -12.27 -3.30 20.96
C CYS A 145 -11.37 -2.24 20.31
N LEU A 146 -10.72 -2.62 19.22
CA LEU A 146 -9.94 -1.74 18.35
C LEU A 146 -10.87 -1.15 17.30
N ASP A 147 -10.74 0.13 17.02
CA ASP A 147 -11.40 0.81 15.90
C ASP A 147 -10.32 1.50 15.06
N LEU A 148 -10.36 1.28 13.75
CA LEU A 148 -9.51 1.92 12.74
C LEU A 148 -10.38 2.64 11.73
N ARG A 149 -10.13 3.93 11.49
CA ARG A 149 -10.84 4.69 10.47
C ARG A 149 -9.98 4.86 9.25
N PHE A 150 -10.59 4.61 8.09
CA PHE A 150 -9.88 4.66 6.82
C PHE A 150 -10.84 4.93 5.65
N ARG A 151 -10.26 5.21 4.49
CA ARG A 151 -10.92 5.24 3.17
C ARG A 151 -9.99 4.58 2.17
N PHE A 152 -10.51 3.64 1.41
CA PHE A 152 -9.81 3.04 0.28
C PHE A 152 -10.09 3.86 -0.97
N LEU A 153 -9.06 4.07 -1.79
CA LEU A 153 -9.11 4.81 -3.04
C LEU A 153 -8.39 3.99 -4.11
N THR A 154 -8.88 4.02 -5.35
CA THR A 154 -8.32 3.21 -6.44
C THR A 154 -8.46 3.89 -7.79
N GLU A 155 -7.49 3.68 -8.66
CA GLU A 155 -7.51 4.00 -10.09
C GLU A 155 -8.22 2.89 -10.91
N GLU A 156 -8.54 1.74 -10.32
CA GLU A 156 -9.21 0.62 -11.01
C GLU A 156 -10.71 0.85 -11.24
N PHE A 157 -11.27 1.92 -10.72
CA PHE A 157 -12.69 2.21 -10.84
C PHE A 157 -12.97 3.19 -11.99
N PRO A 158 -13.99 2.96 -12.84
CA PRO A 158 -14.94 1.83 -12.83
C PRO A 158 -14.52 0.65 -13.70
N GLU A 159 -13.42 0.72 -14.43
CA GLU A 159 -13.06 -0.15 -15.56
C GLU A 159 -12.87 -1.61 -15.14
N PHE A 160 -12.35 -1.83 -13.92
CA PHE A 160 -12.00 -3.16 -13.42
C PHE A 160 -12.94 -3.71 -12.35
N VAL A 161 -14.11 -3.09 -12.22
CA VAL A 161 -15.16 -3.63 -11.32
C VAL A 161 -15.65 -4.99 -11.83
N ASN A 162 -15.48 -6.04 -11.01
CA ASN A 162 -15.76 -7.45 -11.31
C ASN A 162 -14.82 -8.11 -12.34
N GLU A 163 -13.67 -7.50 -12.60
CA GLU A 163 -12.62 -8.08 -13.42
C GLU A 163 -11.58 -8.82 -12.56
N GLU A 164 -10.57 -9.41 -13.21
CA GLU A 164 -9.52 -10.19 -12.54
C GLU A 164 -8.49 -9.34 -11.78
N PHE A 165 -8.45 -8.04 -12.02
CA PHE A 165 -7.60 -7.08 -11.32
C PHE A 165 -8.36 -6.55 -10.11
N ASN A 166 -7.76 -6.64 -8.94
CA ASN A 166 -8.51 -6.37 -7.72
C ASN A 166 -7.57 -5.96 -6.57
N ASP A 167 -7.09 -4.75 -6.64
CA ASP A 167 -6.33 -4.15 -5.55
C ASP A 167 -7.08 -4.22 -4.23
N ALA A 168 -6.40 -4.61 -3.16
CA ALA A 168 -7.07 -4.80 -1.89
C ALA A 168 -6.33 -4.18 -0.70
N PHE A 169 -7.12 -3.76 0.28
CA PHE A 169 -6.68 -3.36 1.61
C PHE A 169 -7.08 -4.37 2.67
N ILE A 170 -6.10 -4.81 3.46
CA ILE A 170 -6.23 -5.82 4.51
C ILE A 170 -5.71 -5.23 5.84
N ALA A 171 -6.45 -5.46 6.92
CA ALA A 171 -6.02 -5.09 8.28
C ALA A 171 -6.11 -6.29 9.23
N GLU A 172 -4.99 -6.65 9.86
CA GLU A 172 -4.86 -7.84 10.69
C GLU A 172 -4.12 -7.53 11.99
N VAL A 173 -4.45 -8.28 13.06
CA VAL A 173 -3.81 -8.16 14.38
C VAL A 173 -2.92 -9.36 14.65
N ASP A 174 -1.71 -9.10 15.16
CA ASP A 174 -0.66 -10.02 15.60
C ASP A 174 0.00 -10.87 14.51
N GLN A 175 -0.70 -11.21 13.47
CA GLN A 175 -0.19 -11.98 12.34
C GLN A 175 -0.71 -11.36 11.04
N THR A 176 0.00 -11.60 9.94
CA THR A 176 -0.49 -11.32 8.60
C THR A 176 -0.58 -12.65 7.85
N THR A 177 -1.78 -12.99 7.41
CA THR A 177 -2.13 -14.32 6.91
C THR A 177 -2.74 -14.31 5.52
N TRP A 178 -3.04 -13.14 4.98
CA TRP A 178 -3.64 -13.02 3.65
C TRP A 178 -2.78 -13.69 2.57
N ASP A 179 -3.42 -14.22 1.57
CA ASP A 179 -2.83 -14.81 0.38
C ASP A 179 -3.69 -14.50 -0.84
N THR A 180 -3.10 -14.46 -2.02
CA THR A 180 -3.83 -14.32 -3.28
C THR A 180 -3.53 -15.51 -4.16
N ARG A 181 -4.52 -15.96 -4.92
CA ARG A 181 -4.33 -17.03 -5.89
C ARG A 181 -3.68 -16.49 -7.16
N PRO A 182 -3.18 -17.37 -8.03
CA PRO A 182 -2.69 -16.97 -9.34
C PRO A 182 -3.70 -16.12 -10.12
N VAL A 183 -3.19 -15.34 -11.06
CA VAL A 183 -4.01 -14.56 -12.00
C VAL A 183 -5.08 -15.46 -12.65
N GLY A 184 -6.31 -14.97 -12.70
CA GLY A 184 -7.48 -15.73 -13.17
C GLY A 184 -8.32 -16.36 -12.04
N ASP A 185 -7.83 -16.33 -10.79
CA ASP A 185 -8.64 -16.65 -9.60
C ASP A 185 -8.63 -15.42 -8.69
N PRO A 186 -9.66 -14.57 -8.73
CA PRO A 186 -9.70 -13.29 -7.99
C PRO A 186 -9.89 -13.47 -6.48
N SER A 187 -9.83 -14.69 -5.96
CA SER A 187 -9.99 -14.91 -4.54
C SER A 187 -8.78 -14.43 -3.75
N ILE A 188 -9.02 -13.60 -2.75
CA ILE A 188 -8.05 -13.20 -1.74
C ILE A 188 -8.47 -13.86 -0.44
N GLU A 189 -7.68 -14.77 0.08
CA GLU A 189 -7.88 -15.36 1.40
C GLU A 189 -7.29 -14.45 2.47
N ALA A 190 -8.04 -14.13 3.50
CA ALA A 190 -7.61 -13.24 4.58
C ALA A 190 -8.45 -13.48 5.84
N ASP A 191 -8.37 -14.65 6.43
CA ASP A 191 -9.23 -15.10 7.54
C ASP A 191 -9.13 -14.20 8.79
N ARG A 192 -8.02 -13.52 8.97
CA ARG A 192 -7.78 -12.63 10.11
C ARG A 192 -8.05 -11.16 9.79
N ASN A 193 -8.49 -10.87 8.58
CA ASN A 193 -8.82 -9.51 8.16
C ASN A 193 -10.05 -9.00 8.91
N PHE A 194 -9.93 -7.84 9.54
CA PHE A 194 -11.07 -7.17 10.13
C PHE A 194 -11.56 -5.95 9.34
N ALA A 195 -10.84 -5.54 8.28
CA ALA A 195 -11.29 -4.55 7.32
C ALA A 195 -12.08 -5.25 6.19
N THR A 196 -13.28 -5.72 6.52
CA THR A 196 -14.17 -6.37 5.57
C THR A 196 -15.43 -5.55 5.37
N ASP A 197 -16.09 -5.69 4.21
CA ASP A 197 -17.41 -5.13 4.00
C ASP A 197 -18.50 -5.89 4.79
N THR A 198 -19.75 -5.48 4.65
CA THR A 198 -20.89 -6.05 5.37
C THR A 198 -21.20 -7.51 5.00
N LYS A 199 -20.62 -8.02 3.90
CA LYS A 199 -20.73 -9.42 3.46
C LYS A 199 -19.48 -10.24 3.79
N GLY A 200 -18.48 -9.65 4.45
CA GLY A 200 -17.22 -10.29 4.77
C GLY A 200 -16.19 -10.25 3.63
N ASN A 201 -16.47 -9.53 2.52
CA ASN A 201 -15.50 -9.37 1.45
C ASN A 201 -14.39 -8.38 1.85
N ARG A 202 -13.27 -8.45 1.15
CA ARG A 202 -12.14 -7.53 1.33
C ARG A 202 -12.50 -6.13 0.85
N ILE A 203 -11.85 -5.14 1.39
CA ILE A 203 -11.96 -3.77 0.89
C ILE A 203 -11.13 -3.66 -0.38
N SER A 204 -11.79 -3.55 -1.51
CA SER A 204 -11.21 -3.51 -2.86
C SER A 204 -12.13 -2.74 -3.81
N VAL A 205 -11.80 -2.68 -5.10
CA VAL A 205 -12.71 -2.11 -6.12
C VAL A 205 -14.05 -2.84 -6.15
N ASN A 206 -14.07 -4.13 -5.81
CA ASN A 206 -15.26 -5.01 -5.80
C ASN A 206 -16.03 -5.03 -4.48
N ALA A 207 -15.64 -4.22 -3.50
CA ALA A 207 -16.32 -4.15 -2.21
C ALA A 207 -17.77 -3.63 -2.36
N VAL A 208 -18.67 -4.12 -1.52
CA VAL A 208 -20.11 -3.82 -1.59
C VAL A 208 -20.64 -3.12 -0.34
N GLY A 209 -21.88 -2.73 -0.36
CA GLY A 209 -22.55 -2.06 0.75
C GLY A 209 -21.89 -0.73 1.11
N ASP A 210 -21.61 -0.52 2.39
CA ASP A 210 -20.95 0.70 2.89
C ASP A 210 -19.55 0.91 2.30
N ALA A 211 -18.89 -0.18 1.94
CA ALA A 211 -17.55 -0.17 1.35
C ALA A 211 -17.55 -0.04 -0.19
N SER A 212 -18.70 0.05 -0.84
CA SER A 212 -18.76 0.22 -2.29
C SER A 212 -17.99 1.46 -2.76
N VAL A 213 -17.26 1.32 -3.87
CA VAL A 213 -16.48 2.39 -4.49
C VAL A 213 -17.39 3.32 -5.30
N ASN A 214 -17.06 4.62 -5.32
CA ASN A 214 -17.80 5.63 -6.08
C ASN A 214 -16.89 6.80 -6.46
N ALA A 215 -17.00 7.29 -7.71
CA ALA A 215 -16.17 8.37 -8.24
C ALA A 215 -16.30 9.69 -7.45
N LYS A 216 -17.53 10.06 -7.01
CA LYS A 216 -17.75 11.33 -6.29
C LYS A 216 -16.96 11.40 -4.99
N ARG A 217 -16.63 10.26 -4.37
CA ARG A 217 -15.90 10.19 -3.11
C ARG A 217 -14.39 10.35 -3.29
N ALA A 218 -13.86 10.17 -4.50
CA ALA A 218 -12.45 10.37 -4.83
C ALA A 218 -12.15 11.83 -5.25
N LYS A 219 -13.14 12.70 -5.32
CA LYS A 219 -12.99 14.10 -5.79
C LYS A 219 -11.86 14.84 -5.05
N GLY A 220 -10.96 15.43 -5.82
CA GLY A 220 -9.83 16.20 -5.31
C GLY A 220 -8.58 15.35 -5.06
N THR A 221 -8.61 14.08 -5.43
CA THR A 221 -7.46 13.15 -5.44
C THR A 221 -7.13 12.75 -6.87
N THR A 222 -6.03 12.03 -7.05
CA THR A 222 -5.67 11.42 -8.34
C THR A 222 -6.57 10.23 -8.70
N TYR A 223 -7.16 9.56 -7.71
CA TYR A 223 -7.90 8.30 -7.87
C TYR A 223 -9.27 8.49 -8.53
N ASP A 224 -9.72 7.46 -9.27
CA ASP A 224 -10.99 7.45 -9.99
C ASP A 224 -12.17 7.07 -9.09
N GLY A 225 -11.93 6.26 -8.07
CA GLY A 225 -12.95 5.85 -7.13
C GLY A 225 -12.49 5.77 -5.68
N ALA A 226 -13.44 5.90 -4.76
CA ALA A 226 -13.20 5.74 -3.32
C ALA A 226 -14.40 5.13 -2.59
N THR A 227 -14.14 4.42 -1.51
CA THR A 227 -15.17 3.96 -0.57
C THR A 227 -15.75 5.15 0.22
N ARG A 228 -16.79 4.94 1.00
CA ARG A 228 -17.12 5.82 2.13
C ARG A 228 -15.93 5.86 3.10
N ARG A 229 -15.91 6.84 4.01
CA ARG A 229 -15.08 6.69 5.21
C ARG A 229 -15.62 5.53 6.02
N LEU A 230 -14.76 4.59 6.36
CA LEU A 230 -15.09 3.35 7.04
C LEU A 230 -14.47 3.32 8.44
N ARG A 231 -15.15 2.67 9.37
CA ARG A 231 -14.61 2.26 10.65
C ARG A 231 -14.61 0.75 10.70
N ALA A 232 -13.41 0.15 10.63
CA ALA A 232 -13.24 -1.28 10.89
C ALA A 232 -12.98 -1.50 12.38
N SER A 233 -13.63 -2.51 12.93
CA SER A 233 -13.50 -2.88 14.34
C SER A 233 -13.08 -4.35 14.48
N THR A 234 -12.34 -4.66 15.57
CA THR A 234 -12.05 -6.05 15.94
C THR A 234 -11.79 -6.16 17.44
N ARG A 235 -12.11 -7.36 17.99
CA ARG A 235 -11.80 -7.67 19.38
C ARG A 235 -10.29 -7.73 19.59
N ILE A 236 -9.83 -7.16 20.70
CA ILE A 236 -8.41 -7.15 21.08
C ILE A 236 -8.27 -7.18 22.60
N THR A 237 -7.21 -7.78 23.11
CA THR A 237 -6.91 -7.81 24.54
C THR A 237 -6.04 -6.61 24.96
N PRO A 238 -6.07 -6.19 26.23
CA PRO A 238 -5.10 -5.23 26.74
C PRO A 238 -3.67 -5.74 26.63
N GLY A 239 -2.72 -4.86 26.29
CA GLY A 239 -1.31 -5.24 26.21
C GLY A 239 -0.64 -4.80 24.91
N GLY A 240 0.46 -5.45 24.57
CA GLY A 240 1.22 -5.21 23.35
C GLY A 240 0.72 -6.08 22.22
N HIS A 241 0.48 -5.48 21.04
CA HIS A 241 0.05 -6.16 19.84
C HIS A 241 0.80 -5.63 18.61
N ARG A 242 0.67 -6.33 17.49
CA ARG A 242 1.10 -5.88 16.18
C ARG A 242 -0.12 -5.65 15.30
N LEU A 243 -0.22 -4.46 14.74
CA LEU A 243 -1.22 -4.16 13.71
C LEU A 243 -0.53 -4.16 12.35
N TYR A 244 -1.04 -4.93 11.42
CA TYR A 244 -0.58 -5.01 10.05
C TYR A 244 -1.62 -4.38 9.13
N LEU A 245 -1.17 -3.45 8.30
CA LEU A 245 -1.96 -2.87 7.23
C LEU A 245 -1.27 -3.24 5.93
N SER A 246 -1.97 -3.96 5.07
CA SER A 246 -1.46 -4.42 3.79
C SER A 246 -2.27 -3.80 2.67
N ILE A 247 -1.60 -3.29 1.65
CA ILE A 247 -2.19 -2.87 0.39
C ILE A 247 -1.32 -3.43 -0.74
N PHE A 248 -1.94 -3.95 -1.77
CA PHE A 248 -1.25 -4.63 -2.84
C PHE A 248 -2.10 -4.66 -4.10
N ASP A 249 -1.43 -4.91 -5.19
CA ASP A 249 -1.96 -5.07 -6.52
C ASP A 249 -2.14 -6.57 -6.81
N GLN A 250 -3.35 -6.96 -7.18
CA GLN A 250 -3.66 -8.31 -7.63
C GLN A 250 -3.87 -8.32 -9.14
N GLY A 251 -3.05 -9.10 -9.82
CA GLY A 251 -3.13 -9.28 -11.27
C GLY A 251 -1.98 -8.62 -12.01
N ASP A 252 -1.83 -7.34 -11.93
CA ASP A 252 -0.79 -6.62 -12.67
C ASP A 252 0.06 -5.66 -11.80
N ARG A 253 0.41 -4.46 -12.26
CA ARG A 253 1.21 -3.44 -11.58
C ARG A 253 0.89 -2.04 -12.13
N GLN A 254 -0.30 -1.80 -12.61
CA GLN A 254 -0.54 -0.62 -13.42
C GLN A 254 -1.36 0.45 -12.71
N TYR A 255 -2.44 0.09 -12.10
CA TYR A 255 -3.41 1.02 -11.52
C TYR A 255 -3.26 1.06 -10.00
N ASP A 256 -2.71 2.16 -9.48
CA ASP A 256 -2.41 2.26 -8.07
C ASP A 256 -3.67 2.43 -7.21
N SER A 257 -3.64 1.82 -6.05
CA SER A 257 -4.58 2.08 -4.99
C SER A 257 -3.90 2.68 -3.76
N ALA A 258 -4.68 3.34 -2.94
CA ALA A 258 -4.23 3.88 -1.66
C ALA A 258 -5.28 3.70 -0.56
N VAL A 259 -4.81 3.75 0.67
CA VAL A 259 -5.66 3.87 1.83
C VAL A 259 -5.26 5.10 2.65
N PHE A 260 -6.22 5.98 2.88
CA PHE A 260 -6.09 7.07 3.85
C PHE A 260 -6.52 6.55 5.21
N VAL A 261 -5.64 6.63 6.17
CA VAL A 261 -5.85 6.07 7.51
C VAL A 261 -5.69 7.17 8.55
N ASP A 262 -6.66 7.26 9.43
CA ASP A 262 -6.60 8.15 10.58
C ASP A 262 -7.37 7.54 11.76
N ARG A 263 -7.03 7.95 12.97
CA ARG A 263 -7.75 7.65 14.20
C ARG A 263 -7.84 6.16 14.54
N LEU A 264 -6.71 5.56 14.89
CA LEU A 264 -6.65 4.30 15.61
C LEU A 264 -7.04 4.54 17.07
N SER A 265 -8.08 3.87 17.55
CA SER A 265 -8.60 4.03 18.90
C SER A 265 -9.04 2.72 19.53
N PHE A 266 -9.25 2.74 20.85
CA PHE A 266 -9.71 1.57 21.61
C PHE A 266 -10.89 1.96 22.50
N ARG A 267 -11.91 1.12 22.52
CA ARG A 267 -13.07 1.30 23.40
C ARG A 267 -13.31 0.08 24.27
N LYS A 268 -14.02 0.26 25.37
CA LYS A 268 -14.64 -0.82 26.11
C LYS A 268 -16.01 -1.09 25.48
N ALA A 269 -16.28 -2.31 25.07
CA ALA A 269 -17.51 -2.70 24.44
C ALA A 269 -18.01 -4.03 25.03
N ALA A 270 -19.32 -4.15 25.23
CA ALA A 270 -19.93 -5.43 25.57
C ALA A 270 -19.82 -6.39 24.37
N VAL A 271 -20.09 -5.88 23.17
CA VAL A 271 -19.89 -6.58 21.90
C VAL A 271 -18.96 -5.74 21.04
N CYS A 272 -17.94 -6.36 20.47
CA CYS A 272 -17.05 -5.79 19.46
C CYS A 272 -17.23 -6.59 18.17
N GLU A 273 -18.00 -6.05 17.29
CA GLU A 273 -18.26 -6.66 15.98
C GLU A 273 -17.02 -6.56 15.11
N ASN A 274 -16.75 -7.60 14.35
CA ASN A 274 -15.67 -7.61 13.37
C ASN A 274 -16.19 -7.08 12.04
N GLY A 275 -15.39 -6.29 11.34
CA GLY A 275 -15.73 -5.74 10.03
C GLY A 275 -15.80 -4.22 10.00
N ALA A 276 -16.09 -3.68 8.81
CA ALA A 276 -16.13 -2.25 8.53
C ALA A 276 -17.56 -1.78 8.24
N VAL A 277 -17.90 -0.64 8.83
CA VAL A 277 -19.18 0.07 8.61
C VAL A 277 -18.90 1.52 8.24
N SER A 278 -19.87 2.17 7.61
CA SER A 278 -19.79 3.60 7.34
C SER A 278 -19.59 4.41 8.62
N ASP A 279 -18.70 5.39 8.56
CA ASP A 279 -18.39 6.35 9.65
C ASP A 279 -18.67 7.79 9.17
N GLU A 280 -19.52 7.94 8.14
CA GLU A 280 -20.04 9.21 7.60
C GLU A 280 -21.40 9.51 8.17
#